data_a4bdfb8ad91edc273fae62d3a4379b90
#
_entry.id   a4bdfb8ad91edc273fae62d3a4379b90
#
_cell.length_a   1.000
_cell.length_b   1.000
_cell.length_c   1.000
_cell.angle_alpha   90.00
_cell.angle_beta   90.00
_cell.angle_gamma   90.00
#
_symmetry.space_group_name_H-M   'P 1'
#
loop_
_entity.id
_entity.type
_entity.pdbx_description
1 polymer ?
#
loop_
_entity_poly.entity_id
_entity_poly.type
_entity_poly.pdbx_seq_one_letter_code
_entity_poly.pdbx_strand_id
1 'polypeptide(L)'
;MIRKLNKEDKKVVMEYLTKESALNLFMIGDIENYGFNNEEFQEMWGEFDKTGDLKAVLLRYYDNNIIYSRGQYDVEAIADIIKNNEPKMVTGKKSCVEKFDPYLEIAKKRDTYFAKLDKAGELYKGELLSNN
;
A
#
# COMPACT_ATOMS: atom_id res chain seq x y z
N MET A 1 7.68 -14.04 3.05
CA MET A 1 7.36 -14.33 1.64
C MET A 1 6.33 -13.35 1.10
N ILE A 2 6.61 -12.81 -0.05
CA ILE A 2 5.69 -11.86 -0.68
C ILE A 2 5.11 -12.51 -1.92
N ARG A 3 3.79 -12.45 -2.08
CA ARG A 3 3.13 -13.00 -3.25
C ARG A 3 1.88 -12.21 -3.58
N LYS A 4 1.39 -12.37 -4.79
CA LYS A 4 0.12 -11.77 -5.16
C LYS A 4 -1.02 -12.41 -4.37
N LEU A 5 -1.95 -11.57 -3.98
CA LEU A 5 -3.14 -12.01 -3.26
C LEU A 5 -4.21 -12.44 -4.24
N ASN A 6 -5.09 -13.34 -3.79
CA ASN A 6 -6.20 -13.80 -4.60
C ASN A 6 -7.46 -13.92 -3.73
N LYS A 7 -8.55 -14.35 -4.33
CA LYS A 7 -9.84 -14.38 -3.63
C LYS A 7 -9.85 -15.26 -2.40
N GLU A 8 -8.96 -16.24 -2.36
CA GLU A 8 -8.88 -17.14 -1.21
C GLU A 8 -8.25 -16.47 0.00
N ASP A 9 -7.56 -15.37 -0.23
CA ASP A 9 -6.93 -14.59 0.84
C ASP A 9 -7.89 -13.58 1.46
N LYS A 10 -9.09 -13.46 0.94
CA LYS A 10 -9.97 -12.35 1.32
C LYS A 10 -10.21 -12.26 2.82
N LYS A 11 -10.49 -13.39 3.46
CA LYS A 11 -10.80 -13.38 4.88
C LYS A 11 -9.62 -12.86 5.70
N VAL A 12 -8.44 -13.38 5.43
CA VAL A 12 -7.23 -12.99 6.15
C VAL A 12 -6.91 -11.53 5.93
N VAL A 13 -6.98 -11.09 4.68
CA VAL A 13 -6.65 -9.72 4.33
C VAL A 13 -7.65 -8.74 4.95
N MET A 14 -8.94 -9.05 4.86
CA MET A 14 -9.95 -8.18 5.43
C MET A 14 -9.84 -8.08 6.95
N GLU A 15 -9.55 -9.20 7.62
CA GLU A 15 -9.33 -9.16 9.05
C GLU A 15 -8.15 -8.27 9.41
N TYR A 16 -7.10 -8.33 8.61
CA TYR A 16 -5.91 -7.51 8.84
C TYR A 16 -6.21 -6.03 8.63
N LEU A 17 -6.84 -5.70 7.52
CA LEU A 17 -7.13 -4.31 7.17
C LEU A 17 -8.16 -3.67 8.10
N THR A 18 -9.14 -4.43 8.57
CA THR A 18 -10.18 -3.87 9.42
C THR A 18 -9.71 -3.56 10.83
N LYS A 19 -8.54 -4.00 11.21
CA LYS A 19 -7.96 -3.59 12.49
C LYS A 19 -7.70 -2.10 12.54
N GLU A 20 -7.54 -1.47 11.39
CA GLU A 20 -7.47 -0.02 11.26
C GLU A 20 -8.36 0.38 10.09
N SER A 21 -9.66 0.12 10.23
CA SER A 21 -10.58 0.24 9.11
C SER A 21 -10.69 1.66 8.55
N ALA A 22 -10.62 2.67 9.40
CA ALA A 22 -10.70 4.05 8.90
C ALA A 22 -9.50 4.37 8.01
N LEU A 23 -8.33 3.90 8.40
CA LEU A 23 -7.11 4.09 7.64
C LEU A 23 -7.14 3.34 6.32
N ASN A 24 -7.73 2.16 6.32
CA ASN A 24 -7.70 1.26 5.18
C ASN A 24 -8.99 1.25 4.38
N LEU A 25 -9.81 2.25 4.57
CA LEU A 25 -11.14 2.30 3.95
C LEU A 25 -11.09 2.12 2.44
N PHE A 26 -10.13 2.76 1.78
CA PHE A 26 -10.01 2.65 0.34
C PHE A 26 -9.69 1.22 -0.11
N MET A 27 -8.71 0.60 0.55
CA MET A 27 -8.35 -0.79 0.19
C MET A 27 -9.50 -1.74 0.44
N ILE A 28 -10.20 -1.57 1.55
CA ILE A 28 -11.33 -2.43 1.89
C ILE A 28 -12.41 -2.31 0.82
N GLY A 29 -12.76 -1.09 0.47
CA GLY A 29 -13.77 -0.85 -0.55
C GLY A 29 -13.35 -1.38 -1.91
N ASP A 30 -12.08 -1.22 -2.24
CA ASP A 30 -11.55 -1.69 -3.51
C ASP A 30 -11.65 -3.21 -3.62
N ILE A 31 -11.28 -3.91 -2.55
CA ILE A 31 -11.39 -5.37 -2.54
C ILE A 31 -12.82 -5.82 -2.69
N GLU A 32 -13.74 -5.16 -2.00
CA GLU A 32 -15.15 -5.53 -2.06
C GLU A 32 -15.75 -5.28 -3.43
N ASN A 33 -15.30 -4.26 -4.11
CA ASN A 33 -15.88 -3.91 -5.41
C ASN A 33 -15.22 -4.63 -6.57
N TYR A 34 -13.91 -4.91 -6.50
CA TYR A 34 -13.16 -5.40 -7.64
C TYR A 34 -12.36 -6.67 -7.37
N GLY A 35 -12.32 -7.14 -6.13
CA GLY A 35 -11.47 -8.27 -5.77
C GLY A 35 -10.02 -7.86 -5.68
N PHE A 36 -9.12 -8.79 -5.92
CA PHE A 36 -7.70 -8.55 -5.67
C PHE A 36 -6.89 -8.22 -6.91
N ASN A 37 -7.32 -8.71 -8.05
CA ASN A 37 -6.53 -8.51 -9.25
C ASN A 37 -7.44 -8.25 -10.43
N ASN A 38 -7.32 -7.07 -10.95
CA ASN A 38 -7.86 -6.71 -12.23
C ASN A 38 -6.67 -6.07 -12.93
N GLU A 39 -5.95 -6.84 -13.72
CA GLU A 39 -4.63 -6.47 -14.21
C GLU A 39 -4.57 -5.14 -14.94
N GLU A 40 -5.71 -4.68 -15.45
CA GLU A 40 -5.74 -3.39 -16.10
C GLU A 40 -5.43 -2.26 -15.14
N PHE A 41 -6.03 -2.29 -13.95
CA PHE A 41 -5.90 -1.14 -13.07
C PHE A 41 -5.50 -1.46 -11.63
N GLN A 42 -5.50 -2.73 -11.23
CA GLN A 42 -5.12 -3.03 -9.85
C GLN A 42 -4.45 -4.38 -9.70
N GLU A 43 -3.52 -4.42 -8.75
CA GLU A 43 -2.87 -5.64 -8.32
C GLU A 43 -2.60 -5.52 -6.84
N MET A 44 -2.64 -6.64 -6.12
CA MET A 44 -2.37 -6.63 -4.69
C MET A 44 -1.38 -7.71 -4.33
N TRP A 45 -0.48 -7.36 -3.43
CA TRP A 45 0.51 -8.29 -2.87
C TRP A 45 0.39 -8.32 -1.38
N GLY A 46 0.70 -9.46 -0.78
CA GLY A 46 0.78 -9.60 0.65
C GLY A 46 2.11 -10.19 1.05
N GLU A 47 2.63 -9.74 2.17
CA GLU A 47 3.81 -10.34 2.77
C GLU A 47 3.36 -11.19 3.95
N PHE A 48 3.83 -12.43 3.99
CA PHE A 48 3.49 -13.38 5.04
C PHE A 48 4.76 -13.81 5.76
N ASP A 49 4.67 -13.99 7.06
CA ASP A 49 5.81 -14.48 7.82
C ASP A 49 5.87 -16.02 7.76
N LYS A 50 6.81 -16.58 8.51
CA LYS A 50 7.02 -18.03 8.48
C LYS A 50 5.84 -18.83 8.98
N THR A 51 5.02 -18.22 9.82
CA THR A 51 3.85 -18.90 10.35
C THR A 51 2.61 -18.69 9.48
N GLY A 52 2.75 -17.91 8.41
CA GLY A 52 1.63 -17.64 7.52
C GLY A 52 0.81 -16.42 7.90
N ASP A 53 1.27 -15.64 8.87
CA ASP A 53 0.56 -14.45 9.27
C ASP A 53 0.90 -13.28 8.34
N LEU A 54 -0.10 -12.50 8.03
CA LEU A 54 0.05 -11.37 7.12
C LEU A 54 0.79 -10.23 7.83
N LYS A 55 1.81 -9.70 7.17
CA LYS A 55 2.64 -8.63 7.72
C LYS A 55 2.48 -7.31 7.00
N ALA A 56 2.11 -7.34 5.74
CA ALA A 56 1.95 -6.12 4.97
C ALA A 56 1.08 -6.38 3.76
N VAL A 57 0.42 -5.34 3.30
CA VAL A 57 -0.40 -5.39 2.09
C VAL A 57 0.01 -4.22 1.20
N LEU A 58 0.25 -4.50 -0.07
CA LEU A 58 0.55 -3.48 -1.07
C LEU A 58 -0.52 -3.54 -2.15
N LEU A 59 -1.13 -2.41 -2.45
CA LEU A 59 -2.10 -2.28 -3.52
C LEU A 59 -1.56 -1.33 -4.57
N ARG A 60 -1.52 -1.77 -5.84
CA ARG A 60 -1.34 -0.86 -6.95
C ARG A 60 -2.72 -0.58 -7.52
N TYR A 61 -3.08 0.69 -7.55
CA TYR A 61 -4.35 1.13 -8.13
C TYR A 61 -4.00 2.22 -9.14
N TYR A 62 -4.02 1.85 -10.42
CA TYR A 62 -3.51 2.72 -11.48
C TYR A 62 -2.07 3.11 -11.17
N ASP A 63 -1.77 4.39 -11.02
CA ASP A 63 -0.42 4.88 -10.76
C ASP A 63 -0.11 5.04 -9.28
N ASN A 64 -1.05 4.73 -8.40
CA ASN A 64 -0.89 4.88 -6.97
C ASN A 64 -0.57 3.54 -6.34
N ASN A 65 0.49 3.51 -5.54
CA ASN A 65 0.84 2.33 -4.74
C ASN A 65 0.55 2.64 -3.29
N ILE A 66 -0.29 1.82 -2.66
CA ILE A 66 -0.74 2.02 -1.29
C ILE A 66 -0.20 0.92 -0.42
N ILE A 67 0.54 1.28 0.62
CA ILE A 67 1.16 0.33 1.53
C ILE A 67 0.50 0.38 2.90
N TYR A 68 0.29 -0.79 3.49
CA TYR A 68 -0.16 -0.88 4.85
C TYR A 68 0.52 -2.01 5.57
N SER A 69 1.02 -1.73 6.76
CA SER A 69 1.55 -2.73 7.67
C SER A 69 1.33 -2.26 9.09
N ARG A 70 1.06 -3.21 9.98
CA ARG A 70 0.88 -2.88 11.39
C ARG A 70 2.20 -2.93 12.17
N GLY A 71 3.28 -3.33 11.52
CA GLY A 71 4.56 -3.42 12.18
C GLY A 71 5.68 -3.48 11.18
N GLN A 72 6.63 -4.36 11.41
CA GLN A 72 7.77 -4.49 10.52
C GLN A 72 7.40 -5.30 9.29
N TYR A 73 8.02 -4.95 8.18
CA TYR A 73 7.84 -5.68 6.94
C TYR A 73 9.10 -5.55 6.09
N ASP A 74 9.18 -6.32 5.04
CA ASP A 74 10.36 -6.33 4.16
C ASP A 74 10.30 -5.13 3.23
N VAL A 75 10.83 -4.02 3.71
CA VAL A 75 10.73 -2.74 3.02
C VAL A 75 11.42 -2.77 1.66
N GLU A 76 12.61 -3.36 1.60
CA GLU A 76 13.36 -3.39 0.36
C GLU A 76 12.65 -4.20 -0.72
N ALA A 77 12.14 -5.37 -0.37
CA ALA A 77 11.45 -6.22 -1.34
C ALA A 77 10.17 -5.56 -1.85
N ILE A 78 9.43 -4.91 -0.96
CA ILE A 78 8.23 -4.20 -1.38
C ILE A 78 8.58 -2.98 -2.22
N ALA A 79 9.66 -2.28 -1.86
CA ALA A 79 10.13 -1.16 -2.66
C ALA A 79 10.47 -1.60 -4.08
N ASP A 80 11.03 -2.78 -4.25
CA ASP A 80 11.35 -3.29 -5.59
C ASP A 80 10.08 -3.51 -6.41
N ILE A 81 9.03 -4.00 -5.78
CA ILE A 81 7.75 -4.17 -6.47
C ILE A 81 7.21 -2.80 -6.88
N ILE A 82 7.27 -1.84 -5.98
CA ILE A 82 6.79 -0.49 -6.27
C ILE A 82 7.56 0.12 -7.45
N LYS A 83 8.88 -0.05 -7.47
CA LYS A 83 9.69 0.46 -8.57
C LYS A 83 9.26 -0.13 -9.92
N ASN A 84 8.97 -1.44 -9.92
CA ASN A 84 8.53 -2.09 -11.14
C ASN A 84 7.16 -1.60 -11.60
N ASN A 85 6.36 -1.08 -10.68
CA ASN A 85 5.05 -0.56 -11.01
C ASN A 85 5.12 0.85 -11.60
N GLU A 86 6.28 1.49 -11.55
CA GLU A 86 6.48 2.84 -12.07
C GLU A 86 5.43 3.82 -11.55
N PRO A 87 5.33 3.98 -10.23
CA PRO A 87 4.25 4.75 -9.63
C PRO A 87 4.44 6.24 -9.79
N LYS A 88 3.33 6.95 -9.87
CA LYS A 88 3.35 8.40 -9.73
C LYS A 88 3.11 8.80 -8.27
N MET A 89 2.58 7.89 -7.48
CA MET A 89 2.23 8.20 -6.11
C MET A 89 2.42 6.97 -5.24
N VAL A 90 2.97 7.19 -4.06
CA VAL A 90 3.04 6.15 -3.02
C VAL A 90 2.37 6.72 -1.80
N THR A 91 1.33 6.05 -1.34
CA THR A 91 0.52 6.54 -0.23
C THR A 91 0.38 5.47 0.83
N GLY A 92 -0.08 5.86 2.00
CA GLY A 92 -0.35 4.94 3.07
C GLY A 92 -0.06 5.54 4.43
N LYS A 93 -0.03 4.66 5.42
CA LYS A 93 0.27 5.08 6.79
C LYS A 93 1.67 5.68 6.83
N LYS A 94 1.79 6.83 7.50
CA LYS A 94 3.04 7.58 7.53
C LYS A 94 4.23 6.70 7.92
N SER A 95 4.06 5.90 8.98
CA SER A 95 5.14 5.06 9.47
C SER A 95 5.56 3.99 8.46
N CYS A 96 4.67 3.63 7.55
CA CYS A 96 4.99 2.67 6.50
C CYS A 96 5.69 3.34 5.33
N VAL A 97 5.16 4.48 4.90
CA VAL A 97 5.68 5.17 3.72
C VAL A 97 7.08 5.71 3.96
N GLU A 98 7.34 6.22 5.16
CA GLU A 98 8.66 6.76 5.48
C GLU A 98 9.78 5.74 5.37
N LYS A 99 9.46 4.47 5.55
CA LYS A 99 10.47 3.42 5.46
C LYS A 99 11.03 3.25 4.06
N PHE A 100 10.33 3.77 3.06
CA PHE A 100 10.81 3.69 1.69
C PHE A 100 11.85 4.73 1.32
N ASP A 101 12.08 5.72 2.18
CA ASP A 101 12.99 6.81 1.86
C ASP A 101 14.37 6.35 1.37
N PRO A 102 15.00 5.34 1.99
CA PRO A 102 16.29 4.87 1.49
C PRO A 102 16.24 4.11 0.17
N TYR A 103 15.08 3.62 -0.21
CA TYR A 103 14.94 2.73 -1.35
C TYR A 103 14.26 3.36 -2.55
N LEU A 104 13.45 4.39 -2.32
CA LEU A 104 12.69 5.03 -3.37
C LEU A 104 13.03 6.51 -3.42
N GLU A 105 13.25 7.02 -4.62
CA GLU A 105 13.51 8.45 -4.78
C GLU A 105 12.27 9.20 -5.21
N ILE A 106 11.12 8.60 -4.99
CA ILE A 106 9.84 9.14 -5.44
C ILE A 106 9.61 10.54 -4.90
N ALA A 107 9.90 10.74 -3.61
CA ALA A 107 9.66 12.02 -2.96
C ALA A 107 10.54 13.14 -3.52
N LYS A 108 11.61 12.79 -4.20
CA LYS A 108 12.56 13.78 -4.73
C LYS A 108 12.23 14.18 -6.15
N LYS A 109 11.27 13.52 -6.78
CA LYS A 109 10.91 13.80 -8.16
C LYS A 109 9.70 14.70 -8.20
N ARG A 110 9.66 15.55 -9.21
CA ARG A 110 8.59 16.53 -9.29
C ARG A 110 7.24 15.93 -9.58
N ASP A 111 7.21 14.89 -10.37
CA ASP A 111 5.98 14.29 -10.85
C ASP A 111 5.55 13.09 -10.03
N THR A 112 6.19 12.84 -8.90
CA THR A 112 5.78 11.77 -8.00
C THR A 112 5.65 12.31 -6.59
N TYR A 113 4.76 11.70 -5.82
CA TYR A 113 4.43 12.19 -4.49
C TYR A 113 4.47 11.10 -3.46
N PHE A 114 4.77 11.51 -2.22
CA PHE A 114 4.41 10.74 -1.06
C PHE A 114 3.19 11.38 -0.45
N ALA A 115 2.14 10.60 -0.32
CA ALA A 115 0.99 11.01 0.48
C ALA A 115 1.04 10.15 1.73
N LYS A 116 1.10 10.80 2.87
CA LYS A 116 1.25 10.13 4.15
C LYS A 116 -0.01 10.31 4.96
N LEU A 117 -0.33 9.31 5.77
CA LEU A 117 -1.45 9.41 6.68
C LEU A 117 -0.99 10.04 7.98
N ASP A 118 -1.77 10.98 8.45
CA ASP A 118 -1.51 11.59 9.71
C ASP A 118 -1.93 10.66 10.85
N LYS A 119 -1.60 11.05 12.07
CA LYS A 119 -1.86 10.23 13.26
C LYS A 119 -3.31 9.85 13.46
N ALA A 120 -4.23 10.60 12.94
CA ALA A 120 -5.65 10.28 13.05
C ALA A 120 -6.13 9.36 11.96
N GLY A 121 -5.23 8.85 11.12
CA GLY A 121 -5.61 8.00 10.01
C GLY A 121 -6.03 8.76 8.78
N GLU A 122 -5.90 10.06 8.79
CA GLU A 122 -6.28 10.88 7.65
C GLU A 122 -5.16 10.96 6.63
N LEU A 123 -5.54 10.91 5.37
CA LEU A 123 -4.60 11.13 4.30
C LEU A 123 -4.14 12.58 4.34
N TYR A 124 -2.84 12.79 4.22
CA TYR A 124 -2.29 14.14 4.23
C TYR A 124 -2.57 14.80 2.88
N LYS A 125 -3.73 15.39 2.76
CA LYS A 125 -4.22 15.90 1.50
C LYS A 125 -3.46 17.10 0.98
N GLY A 126 -2.82 17.83 1.87
CA GLY A 126 -2.04 18.97 1.46
C GLY A 126 -0.94 18.61 0.47
N GLU A 127 -0.31 17.49 0.66
CA GLU A 127 0.73 17.03 -0.25
C GLU A 127 0.17 16.65 -1.60
N LEU A 128 -1.00 16.01 -1.62
CA LEU A 128 -1.61 15.62 -2.87
C LEU A 128 -2.09 16.81 -3.66
N LEU A 129 -2.70 17.76 -2.96
CA LEU A 129 -3.31 18.89 -3.62
C LEU A 129 -2.31 19.94 -4.06
N SER A 130 -1.22 20.09 -3.32
CA SER A 130 -0.24 21.11 -3.63
C SER A 130 0.50 20.84 -4.92
N ASN A 131 0.37 19.66 -5.45
CA ASN A 131 1.03 19.26 -6.67
C ASN A 131 0.13 19.32 -7.90
N ASN A 132 -1.03 19.82 -7.72
CA ASN A 132 -1.98 19.93 -8.83
C ASN A 132 -1.78 21.21 -9.61
#